data_19ad9cf99ce28535161d8efcef183c24
#
_entry.id   19ad9cf99ce28535161d8efcef183c24
#
_cell.length_a   1.000
_cell.length_b   1.000
_cell.length_c   1.000
_cell.angle_alpha   90.00
_cell.angle_beta   90.00
_cell.angle_gamma   90.00
#
_symmetry.space_group_name_H-M   'P 1'
#
loop_
_entity.id
_entity.type
_entity.pdbx_description
1 polymer ?
#
loop_
_entity_poly.entity_id
_entity_poly.type
_entity_poly.pdbx_seq_one_letter_code
_entity_poly.pdbx_strand_id
1 'polypeptide(L)'
;MNAFSNDLDLSDAGRTRGRRRTGRSFGLPPGRVWAGALASLVLSACGGGGGGDAAPTGAAVTPPATTAPSATQSLGGVATYDHVPTNQGGALDYAAVTPRPIRGATVDIVGANDAVLATTRTDANGAYGVVVPRGTSVRVRVKAELSQPTGGTTFNVSVRDNTQGGALYAIETPAFEVDAGTAVRNVTAPSGWTGTAYGAPRAAAPFAILDTIYTTQAKVQAVAGPTVFPPLRVFWSVSNRAAAGDVAVGDISSTAFVGSASGGVGATIYVVGRENVDTDEYDASVIAHEWGHYYQSAFSRDDSPGGPHALNNLLDRRVAFSEGWGNAWSGIALERADYTDSYGPAQARGVQIVLGNGAAAGAGWYREDSVQSIFWHLNRQVGFKPIHDAFTGPFRRGAAVTSIHAFAAAFGAAAPASAPVLAGLLGGQAIATSTSDPFGTSEANNGGVASALPLYRSVAPGATTRVCVDYQAGTTNRLGNYAYLRFTAPTARAYTIAISGGAGTDPELAVWGNGAGLVAQARAVGTSETLTATLPAGDAVIAVNDYNNTTASPCFNVSIQ
;
A
#
# COMPACT_ATOMS: atom_id res chain seq x y z
N MET A 1 -14.13 -2.56 -23.80
CA MET A 1 -14.21 -1.72 -22.60
C MET A 1 -13.43 -2.46 -21.53
N ASN A 2 -12.12 -2.26 -21.51
CA ASN A 2 -11.21 -2.90 -20.57
C ASN A 2 -10.33 -1.80 -19.99
N ALA A 3 -10.85 -1.09 -19.01
CA ALA A 3 -10.04 -0.32 -18.08
C ALA A 3 -9.98 -1.16 -16.80
N PHE A 4 -8.86 -1.83 -16.57
CA PHE A 4 -8.72 -2.74 -15.44
C PHE A 4 -7.35 -2.58 -14.84
N SER A 5 -7.33 -2.36 -13.56
CA SER A 5 -6.20 -2.62 -12.70
C SER A 5 -5.76 -4.07 -12.89
N ASN A 6 -4.57 -4.28 -13.41
CA ASN A 6 -3.90 -5.58 -13.44
C ASN A 6 -2.89 -5.59 -12.30
N ASP A 7 -3.32 -5.96 -11.09
CA ASP A 7 -2.37 -6.17 -10.01
C ASP A 7 -1.33 -7.21 -10.41
N LEU A 8 -0.08 -6.83 -10.29
CA LEU A 8 1.05 -7.73 -10.51
C LEU A 8 1.08 -8.79 -9.41
N ASP A 9 0.96 -10.05 -9.79
CA ASP A 9 1.43 -11.15 -8.95
C ASP A 9 2.98 -11.14 -8.93
N LEU A 10 3.56 -10.29 -8.09
CA LEU A 10 5.01 -10.28 -7.84
C LEU A 10 5.47 -11.46 -6.98
N SER A 11 4.58 -12.39 -6.62
CA SER A 11 4.96 -13.63 -5.92
C SER A 11 5.78 -14.58 -6.80
N ASP A 12 5.84 -14.33 -8.12
CA ASP A 12 6.50 -15.20 -9.11
C ASP A 12 7.96 -14.79 -9.46
N ALA A 13 8.51 -13.75 -8.83
CA ALA A 13 9.89 -13.30 -9.09
C ALA A 13 11.00 -14.34 -8.74
N GLY A 14 10.65 -15.53 -8.25
CA GLY A 14 11.57 -16.62 -7.92
C GLY A 14 11.60 -17.80 -8.91
N ARG A 15 10.69 -17.87 -9.88
CA ARG A 15 10.58 -19.04 -10.78
C ARG A 15 11.15 -18.80 -12.17
N THR A 16 12.47 -18.78 -12.30
CA THR A 16 13.13 -18.87 -13.60
C THR A 16 13.02 -20.30 -14.14
N ARG A 17 12.25 -20.52 -15.20
CA ARG A 17 12.31 -21.77 -15.98
C ARG A 17 13.73 -21.98 -16.51
N GLY A 18 14.45 -22.87 -15.89
CA GLY A 18 15.77 -23.31 -16.33
C GLY A 18 15.71 -23.98 -17.70
N ARG A 19 15.88 -23.22 -18.77
CA ARG A 19 16.31 -23.79 -20.04
C ARG A 19 17.77 -24.20 -19.87
N ARG A 20 18.04 -25.51 -19.81
CA ARG A 20 19.40 -26.06 -19.95
C ARG A 20 20.01 -25.57 -21.27
N ARG A 21 20.97 -24.67 -21.15
CA ARG A 21 21.99 -24.45 -22.18
C ARG A 21 23.33 -24.91 -21.61
N THR A 22 23.89 -25.87 -22.30
CA THR A 22 25.25 -26.44 -22.07
C THR A 22 26.32 -25.39 -22.30
N GLY A 23 27.22 -25.24 -21.32
CA GLY A 23 28.65 -25.03 -21.44
C GLY A 23 29.17 -23.64 -21.82
N ARG A 24 29.80 -23.00 -20.85
CA ARG A 24 31.22 -22.62 -20.85
C ARG A 24 31.55 -21.81 -19.60
N SER A 25 32.47 -22.33 -18.84
CA SER A 25 33.10 -21.71 -17.68
C SER A 25 34.00 -20.53 -18.12
N PHE A 26 33.79 -19.35 -17.46
CA PHE A 26 34.86 -18.36 -17.33
C PHE A 26 34.93 -17.96 -15.85
N GLY A 27 36.11 -18.21 -15.28
CA GLY A 27 36.45 -17.87 -13.91
C GLY A 27 36.69 -16.38 -13.75
N LEU A 28 36.30 -15.82 -12.62
CA LEU A 28 36.72 -14.50 -12.15
C LEU A 28 37.51 -14.64 -10.84
N PRO A 29 38.52 -13.80 -10.62
CA PRO A 29 39.44 -13.91 -9.48
C PRO A 29 38.84 -13.32 -8.18
N PRO A 30 39.39 -13.68 -6.99
CA PRO A 30 38.82 -13.29 -5.70
C PRO A 30 39.16 -11.83 -5.34
N GLY A 31 38.16 -11.05 -5.05
CA GLY A 31 38.27 -9.68 -4.56
C GLY A 31 38.48 -9.62 -3.04
N ARG A 32 39.44 -8.80 -2.65
CA ARG A 32 39.93 -8.61 -1.28
C ARG A 32 38.88 -7.98 -0.34
N VAL A 33 38.80 -8.58 0.85
CA VAL A 33 38.10 -8.03 2.02
C VAL A 33 38.99 -6.90 2.61
N TRP A 34 38.43 -5.72 2.82
CA TRP A 34 39.04 -4.67 3.63
C TRP A 34 38.31 -4.62 4.98
N ALA A 35 39.04 -4.99 6.03
CA ALA A 35 38.64 -4.77 7.41
C ALA A 35 39.09 -3.36 7.85
N GLY A 36 38.15 -2.50 8.17
CA GLY A 36 38.41 -1.19 8.74
C GLY A 36 38.44 -1.26 10.27
N ALA A 37 39.57 -0.95 10.86
CA ALA A 37 39.78 -0.90 12.31
C ALA A 37 39.24 0.42 12.90
N LEU A 38 38.43 0.31 13.97
CA LEU A 38 38.08 1.42 14.85
C LEU A 38 39.27 1.71 15.79
N ALA A 39 39.77 2.93 15.77
CA ALA A 39 40.70 3.45 16.76
C ALA A 39 39.93 4.29 17.80
N SER A 40 39.89 3.80 19.02
CA SER A 40 39.38 4.55 20.18
C SER A 40 40.52 5.36 20.78
N LEU A 41 40.36 6.70 20.88
CA LEU A 41 41.24 7.57 21.64
C LEU A 41 40.72 7.71 23.07
N VAL A 42 41.52 7.26 24.03
CA VAL A 42 41.36 7.51 25.48
C VAL A 42 42.27 8.69 25.87
N LEU A 43 41.69 9.75 26.42
CA LEU A 43 42.44 10.81 27.06
C LEU A 43 42.66 10.43 28.53
N SER A 44 43.95 10.34 28.94
CA SER A 44 44.33 10.29 30.34
C SER A 44 44.96 11.63 30.75
N ALA A 45 44.45 12.25 31.82
CA ALA A 45 45.06 13.38 32.49
C ALA A 45 45.77 12.88 33.75
N CYS A 46 46.99 13.38 33.96
CA CYS A 46 47.69 13.57 35.28
C CYS A 46 49.04 14.23 34.95
N GLY A 47 49.48 15.34 35.45
CA GLY A 47 49.51 15.85 36.79
C GLY A 47 50.93 16.04 37.26
N GLY A 48 51.34 17.27 37.54
CA GLY A 48 52.34 17.53 38.56
C GLY A 48 53.70 18.14 38.20
N GLY A 49 53.97 19.36 38.63
CA GLY A 49 55.21 19.70 39.32
C GLY A 49 56.18 20.69 38.70
N GLY A 50 56.08 21.95 39.09
CA GLY A 50 57.14 22.74 39.74
C GLY A 50 58.27 23.40 38.92
N GLY A 51 58.36 24.74 39.01
CA GLY A 51 59.66 25.42 39.05
C GLY A 51 59.86 26.60 38.15
N GLY A 52 59.71 27.82 38.60
CA GLY A 52 60.71 28.90 38.54
C GLY A 52 60.77 29.82 37.30
N ASP A 53 60.31 31.05 37.53
CA ASP A 53 60.89 32.32 37.01
C ASP A 53 61.10 32.58 35.51
N ALA A 54 60.35 33.53 35.04
CA ALA A 54 60.72 34.82 34.45
C ALA A 54 59.55 35.38 33.62
N ALA A 55 59.09 36.57 33.98
CA ALA A 55 58.09 37.31 33.19
C ALA A 55 58.73 37.87 31.90
N PRO A 56 58.03 37.80 30.78
CA PRO A 56 58.08 38.84 29.78
C PRO A 56 56.72 39.53 29.65
N THR A 57 56.81 40.82 29.58
CA THR A 57 55.86 41.87 29.26
C THR A 57 54.65 41.45 28.40
N GLY A 58 53.47 41.79 28.92
CA GLY A 58 52.20 41.47 28.30
C GLY A 58 52.00 42.13 26.95
N ALA A 59 51.76 41.27 25.97
CA ALA A 59 50.97 41.65 24.79
C ALA A 59 49.47 41.47 25.19
N ALA A 60 48.71 42.53 25.11
CA ALA A 60 47.26 42.49 25.32
C ALA A 60 46.66 41.50 24.34
N VAL A 61 46.20 40.34 24.84
CA VAL A 61 45.38 39.42 24.07
C VAL A 61 44.01 40.07 23.95
N THR A 62 43.72 40.60 22.76
CA THR A 62 42.38 41.05 22.41
C THR A 62 41.45 39.83 22.52
N PRO A 63 40.37 39.86 23.30
CA PRO A 63 39.42 38.76 23.36
C PRO A 63 38.92 38.51 21.94
N PRO A 64 38.70 37.26 21.50
CA PRO A 64 38.07 37.01 20.20
C PRO A 64 36.75 37.76 20.16
N ALA A 65 36.57 38.55 19.10
CA ALA A 65 35.35 39.29 18.89
C ALA A 65 34.19 38.30 18.98
N THR A 66 33.36 38.44 20.01
CA THR A 66 32.07 37.75 20.05
C THR A 66 31.28 38.28 18.88
N THR A 67 31.17 37.45 17.80
CA THR A 67 30.27 37.75 16.71
C THR A 67 28.87 37.90 17.30
N ALA A 68 28.31 39.11 17.22
CA ALA A 68 26.95 39.35 17.61
C ALA A 68 26.06 38.36 16.87
N PRO A 69 25.04 37.76 17.54
CA PRO A 69 24.15 36.82 16.88
C PRO A 69 23.58 37.51 15.64
N SER A 70 23.74 36.89 14.47
CA SER A 70 23.20 37.39 13.20
C SER A 70 21.72 37.68 13.38
N ALA A 71 21.27 38.88 13.01
CA ALA A 71 19.85 39.24 13.05
C ALA A 71 19.04 38.19 12.27
N THR A 72 17.97 37.67 12.85
CA THR A 72 17.09 36.68 12.22
C THR A 72 15.85 37.32 11.64
N GLN A 73 15.22 36.63 10.67
CA GLN A 73 13.99 37.04 10.00
C GLN A 73 13.04 35.84 9.93
N SER A 74 11.76 36.08 10.21
CA SER A 74 10.71 35.11 9.88
C SER A 74 10.49 35.07 8.39
N LEU A 75 10.58 33.88 7.81
CA LEU A 75 10.28 33.55 6.43
C LEU A 75 9.09 32.61 6.40
N GLY A 76 8.05 32.91 5.62
CA GLY A 76 6.89 32.04 5.47
C GLY A 76 6.26 32.19 4.09
N GLY A 77 5.18 31.47 3.87
CA GLY A 77 4.43 31.50 2.61
C GLY A 77 3.39 30.40 2.55
N VAL A 78 2.76 30.27 1.39
CA VAL A 78 1.80 29.22 1.09
C VAL A 78 2.33 28.38 -0.07
N ALA A 79 2.35 27.07 0.11
CA ALA A 79 2.66 26.10 -0.94
C ALA A 79 1.35 25.55 -1.52
N THR A 80 1.21 25.59 -2.84
CA THR A 80 0.02 25.13 -3.56
C THR A 80 0.41 24.25 -4.75
N TYR A 81 -0.54 23.46 -5.23
CA TYR A 81 -0.42 22.72 -6.48
C TYR A 81 -1.68 22.90 -7.35
N ASP A 82 -1.52 22.80 -8.66
CA ASP A 82 -2.63 22.80 -9.60
C ASP A 82 -3.37 21.47 -9.50
N HIS A 83 -4.58 21.49 -8.96
CA HIS A 83 -5.45 20.33 -8.92
C HIS A 83 -6.27 20.25 -10.19
N VAL A 84 -6.17 19.14 -10.91
CA VAL A 84 -7.02 18.83 -12.07
C VAL A 84 -8.16 17.92 -11.58
N PRO A 85 -9.42 18.40 -11.55
CA PRO A 85 -10.54 17.59 -11.09
C PRO A 85 -11.00 16.59 -12.16
N THR A 86 -11.71 15.54 -11.75
CA THR A 86 -12.49 14.70 -12.65
C THR A 86 -13.88 15.30 -12.88
N ASN A 87 -14.40 15.20 -14.11
CA ASN A 87 -15.79 15.55 -14.43
C ASN A 87 -16.75 14.42 -14.00
N GLN A 88 -18.04 14.59 -14.23
CA GLN A 88 -19.07 13.60 -13.87
C GLN A 88 -18.92 12.24 -14.58
N GLY A 89 -18.21 12.18 -15.70
CA GLY A 89 -17.92 10.93 -16.42
C GLY A 89 -16.60 10.28 -16.05
N GLY A 90 -15.87 10.84 -15.07
CA GLY A 90 -14.58 10.34 -14.62
C GLY A 90 -13.37 10.82 -15.44
N ALA A 91 -13.57 11.55 -16.54
CA ALA A 91 -12.47 12.15 -17.32
C ALA A 91 -11.88 13.36 -16.61
N LEU A 92 -10.58 13.66 -16.83
CA LEU A 92 -9.96 14.88 -16.28
C LEU A 92 -10.54 16.15 -16.94
N ASP A 93 -10.78 17.16 -16.12
CA ASP A 93 -11.28 18.47 -16.56
C ASP A 93 -10.19 19.55 -16.39
N TYR A 94 -9.36 19.70 -17.41
CA TYR A 94 -8.30 20.69 -17.42
C TYR A 94 -8.80 22.15 -17.50
N ALA A 95 -10.09 22.38 -17.84
CA ALA A 95 -10.67 23.71 -17.81
C ALA A 95 -11.05 24.16 -16.38
N ALA A 96 -11.20 23.21 -15.47
CA ALA A 96 -11.58 23.44 -14.08
C ALA A 96 -10.39 23.33 -13.09
N VAL A 97 -9.15 23.48 -13.57
CA VAL A 97 -7.95 23.48 -12.72
C VAL A 97 -8.03 24.56 -11.67
N THR A 98 -7.79 24.20 -10.42
CA THR A 98 -7.78 25.13 -9.28
C THR A 98 -6.56 24.89 -8.39
N PRO A 99 -5.97 25.96 -7.81
CA PRO A 99 -4.91 25.76 -6.83
C PRO A 99 -5.47 25.14 -5.55
N ARG A 100 -4.79 24.09 -5.05
CA ARG A 100 -5.04 23.49 -3.74
C ARG A 100 -3.81 23.57 -2.86
N PRO A 101 -3.97 23.61 -1.52
CA PRO A 101 -2.85 23.64 -0.60
C PRO A 101 -2.06 22.34 -0.67
N ILE A 102 -0.73 22.41 -0.66
CA ILE A 102 0.14 21.27 -0.38
C ILE A 102 0.15 21.08 1.13
N ARG A 103 -0.57 20.06 1.64
CA ARG A 103 -0.83 19.84 3.06
C ARG A 103 0.20 18.91 3.71
N GLY A 104 0.71 19.28 4.88
CA GLY A 104 1.58 18.42 5.70
C GLY A 104 2.97 18.13 5.11
N ALA A 105 3.32 18.74 3.98
CA ALA A 105 4.56 18.46 3.26
C ALA A 105 5.79 19.03 3.98
N THR A 106 6.91 18.33 3.89
CA THR A 106 8.21 18.80 4.40
C THR A 106 8.71 19.98 3.57
N VAL A 107 9.12 21.05 4.25
CA VAL A 107 9.70 22.26 3.65
C VAL A 107 11.09 22.48 4.21
N ASP A 108 12.10 22.48 3.33
CA ASP A 108 13.47 22.82 3.67
C ASP A 108 13.81 24.22 3.18
N ILE A 109 14.53 24.96 4.01
CA ILE A 109 15.23 26.19 3.61
C ILE A 109 16.66 25.80 3.28
N VAL A 110 17.00 25.94 2.02
CA VAL A 110 18.26 25.44 1.44
C VAL A 110 19.16 26.61 1.12
N GLY A 111 20.33 26.64 1.74
CA GLY A 111 21.38 27.62 1.51
C GLY A 111 22.35 27.23 0.39
N ALA A 112 23.54 27.80 0.42
CA ALA A 112 24.62 27.47 -0.50
C ALA A 112 25.01 25.98 -0.40
N ASN A 113 25.48 25.39 -1.50
CA ASN A 113 25.94 24.00 -1.59
C ASN A 113 24.86 22.97 -1.13
N ASP A 114 23.59 23.27 -1.35
CA ASP A 114 22.46 22.45 -0.94
C ASP A 114 22.36 22.15 0.57
N ALA A 115 23.02 22.97 1.41
CA ALA A 115 22.93 22.84 2.86
C ALA A 115 21.53 23.18 3.36
N VAL A 116 20.89 22.26 4.09
CA VAL A 116 19.61 22.51 4.74
C VAL A 116 19.84 23.32 6.01
N LEU A 117 19.37 24.59 6.02
CA LEU A 117 19.54 25.52 7.12
C LEU A 117 18.42 25.39 8.17
N ALA A 118 17.21 25.04 7.71
CA ALA A 118 16.06 24.80 8.57
C ALA A 118 15.04 23.91 7.84
N THR A 119 14.26 23.17 8.63
CA THR A 119 13.16 22.33 8.14
C THR A 119 11.89 22.64 8.90
N THR A 120 10.78 22.74 8.19
CA THR A 120 9.43 22.90 8.72
C THR A 120 8.44 22.05 7.92
N ARG A 121 7.16 22.22 8.14
CA ARG A 121 6.10 21.57 7.35
C ARG A 121 5.00 22.57 7.03
N THR A 122 4.29 22.29 5.95
CA THR A 122 3.05 23.01 5.64
C THR A 122 1.93 22.55 6.57
N ASP A 123 1.02 23.45 6.92
CA ASP A 123 -0.22 23.14 7.64
C ASP A 123 -1.34 22.65 6.68
N ALA A 124 -2.57 22.51 7.18
CA ALA A 124 -3.73 22.12 6.39
C ALA A 124 -4.12 23.14 5.30
N ASN A 125 -3.63 24.37 5.37
CA ASN A 125 -3.85 25.43 4.39
C ASN A 125 -2.65 25.63 3.46
N GLY A 126 -1.64 24.76 3.56
CA GLY A 126 -0.38 24.88 2.82
C GLY A 126 0.57 25.95 3.35
N ALA A 127 0.24 26.60 4.49
CA ALA A 127 1.08 27.62 5.07
C ALA A 127 2.29 27.03 5.79
N TYR A 128 3.45 27.66 5.64
CA TYR A 128 4.69 27.30 6.32
C TYR A 128 5.37 28.53 6.92
N GLY A 129 6.17 28.34 7.95
CA GLY A 129 6.93 29.39 8.59
C GLY A 129 8.19 28.87 9.25
N VAL A 130 9.25 29.66 9.19
CA VAL A 130 10.58 29.32 9.73
C VAL A 130 11.35 30.60 10.03
N VAL A 131 12.31 30.53 10.93
CA VAL A 131 13.23 31.64 11.25
C VAL A 131 14.60 31.35 10.64
N VAL A 132 15.14 32.29 9.88
CA VAL A 132 16.44 32.18 9.20
C VAL A 132 17.31 33.42 9.45
N PRO A 133 18.65 33.32 9.35
CA PRO A 133 19.54 34.47 9.46
C PRO A 133 19.32 35.44 8.28
N ARG A 134 19.37 36.74 8.53
CA ARG A 134 19.36 37.79 7.49
C ARG A 134 20.66 37.78 6.70
N GLY A 135 20.59 38.25 5.45
CA GLY A 135 21.73 38.30 4.54
C GLY A 135 22.15 36.94 4.00
N THR A 136 21.30 35.90 4.21
CA THR A 136 21.57 34.56 3.69
C THR A 136 20.82 34.36 2.39
N SER A 137 21.52 33.93 1.35
CA SER A 137 20.89 33.51 0.08
C SER A 137 20.32 32.11 0.26
N VAL A 138 19.02 31.95 0.05
CA VAL A 138 18.30 30.68 0.27
C VAL A 138 17.34 30.36 -0.87
N ARG A 139 16.94 29.10 -0.96
CA ARG A 139 15.80 28.59 -1.73
C ARG A 139 14.82 27.92 -0.77
N VAL A 140 13.54 28.01 -1.07
CA VAL A 140 12.50 27.21 -0.39
C VAL A 140 12.28 25.96 -1.22
N ARG A 141 12.49 24.79 -0.62
CA ARG A 141 12.28 23.49 -1.22
C ARG A 141 11.09 22.81 -0.54
N VAL A 142 10.02 22.58 -1.28
CA VAL A 142 8.86 21.80 -0.81
C VAL A 142 8.99 20.40 -1.36
N LYS A 143 9.08 19.41 -0.48
CA LYS A 143 9.26 17.99 -0.85
C LYS A 143 7.91 17.28 -0.93
N ALA A 144 7.75 16.38 -1.89
CA ALA A 144 6.59 15.48 -1.94
C ALA A 144 6.74 14.37 -0.88
N GLU A 145 6.76 14.78 0.38
CA GLU A 145 6.99 13.95 1.54
C GLU A 145 6.15 14.39 2.73
N LEU A 146 5.42 13.46 3.34
CA LEU A 146 4.81 13.59 4.66
C LEU A 146 5.73 12.89 5.66
N SER A 147 6.36 13.63 6.56
CA SER A 147 7.27 13.07 7.55
C SER A 147 6.99 13.59 8.94
N GLN A 148 6.63 12.69 9.84
CA GLN A 148 6.47 12.95 11.28
C GLN A 148 7.06 11.79 12.06
N PRO A 149 8.37 11.81 12.33
CA PRO A 149 9.06 10.67 12.96
C PRO A 149 8.80 10.55 14.47
N THR A 150 8.25 11.60 15.11
CA THR A 150 8.04 11.66 16.55
C THR A 150 6.65 12.21 16.89
N GLY A 151 6.16 11.90 18.08
CA GLY A 151 4.85 12.31 18.57
C GLY A 151 3.90 11.12 18.73
N GLY A 152 2.63 11.40 19.08
CA GLY A 152 1.61 10.37 19.26
C GLY A 152 1.22 9.68 17.95
N THR A 153 1.19 10.44 16.84
CA THR A 153 1.04 9.91 15.50
C THR A 153 2.34 10.06 14.74
N THR A 154 2.80 8.98 14.10
CA THR A 154 4.01 8.98 13.28
C THR A 154 3.72 8.45 11.89
N PHE A 155 4.38 9.03 10.88
CA PHE A 155 4.27 8.61 9.49
C PHE A 155 5.51 9.00 8.70
N ASN A 156 5.75 8.27 7.62
CA ASN A 156 6.77 8.57 6.61
C ASN A 156 6.24 8.12 5.25
N VAL A 157 5.78 9.06 4.46
CA VAL A 157 5.28 8.84 3.09
C VAL A 157 6.09 9.69 2.13
N SER A 158 6.49 9.15 1.00
CA SER A 158 7.24 9.90 -0.01
C SER A 158 6.82 9.52 -1.43
N VAL A 159 6.67 10.52 -2.32
CA VAL A 159 6.45 10.30 -3.75
C VAL A 159 7.78 10.45 -4.48
N ARG A 160 8.15 9.42 -5.25
CA ARG A 160 9.47 9.24 -5.82
C ARG A 160 9.39 8.83 -7.30
N ASP A 161 10.44 9.12 -8.05
CA ASP A 161 10.58 8.69 -9.44
C ASP A 161 11.35 7.37 -9.52
N ASN A 162 10.65 6.26 -9.84
CA ASN A 162 11.27 4.95 -10.02
C ASN A 162 12.22 4.90 -11.22
N THR A 163 12.01 5.76 -12.22
CA THR A 163 12.84 5.80 -13.44
C THR A 163 14.10 6.67 -13.26
N GLN A 164 14.20 7.37 -12.11
CA GLN A 164 15.36 8.18 -11.73
C GLN A 164 15.98 7.68 -10.41
N GLY A 165 16.14 6.36 -10.27
CA GLY A 165 16.77 5.77 -9.10
C GLY A 165 16.03 5.99 -7.77
N GLY A 166 14.74 6.28 -7.80
CA GLY A 166 13.94 6.55 -6.62
C GLY A 166 14.14 7.97 -6.06
N ALA A 167 14.51 8.94 -6.89
CA ALA A 167 14.66 10.33 -6.50
C ALA A 167 13.35 10.89 -5.92
N LEU A 168 13.44 11.61 -4.80
CA LEU A 168 12.30 12.26 -4.17
C LEU A 168 11.88 13.48 -5.00
N TYR A 169 10.60 13.60 -5.31
CA TYR A 169 10.06 14.81 -5.95
C TYR A 169 10.09 16.01 -5.01
N ALA A 170 10.46 17.15 -5.57
CA ALA A 170 10.42 18.43 -4.89
C ALA A 170 10.25 19.59 -5.88
N ILE A 171 9.72 20.71 -5.40
CA ILE A 171 9.72 21.98 -6.11
C ILE A 171 10.53 23.00 -5.32
N GLU A 172 11.16 23.94 -6.02
CA GLU A 172 12.01 24.95 -5.39
C GLU A 172 11.71 26.34 -5.95
N THR A 173 11.88 27.36 -5.09
CA THR A 173 11.94 28.74 -5.56
C THR A 173 13.31 29.03 -6.21
N PRO A 174 13.42 30.04 -7.06
CA PRO A 174 14.72 30.67 -7.33
C PRO A 174 15.38 31.12 -6.02
N ALA A 175 16.72 31.19 -6.03
CA ALA A 175 17.47 31.72 -4.88
C ALA A 175 17.14 33.21 -4.66
N PHE A 176 17.03 33.59 -3.38
CA PHE A 176 16.80 34.96 -2.95
C PHE A 176 17.51 35.24 -1.62
N GLU A 177 17.85 36.49 -1.38
CA GLU A 177 18.45 36.92 -0.11
C GLU A 177 17.35 37.19 0.92
N VAL A 178 17.56 36.71 2.15
CA VAL A 178 16.65 36.96 3.29
C VAL A 178 16.93 38.32 3.88
N ASP A 179 16.06 39.28 3.66
CA ASP A 179 16.15 40.64 4.22
C ASP A 179 14.85 41.05 4.94
N ALA A 180 14.79 42.27 5.43
CA ALA A 180 13.62 42.77 6.17
C ALA A 180 12.32 42.81 5.32
N GLY A 181 12.43 42.81 4.00
CA GLY A 181 11.30 42.86 3.04
C GLY A 181 10.87 41.51 2.50
N THR A 182 11.60 40.40 2.79
CA THR A 182 11.39 39.07 2.17
C THR A 182 10.62 38.10 3.02
N ALA A 183 9.69 38.56 3.82
CA ALA A 183 8.98 37.74 4.80
C ALA A 183 8.08 36.65 4.18
N VAL A 184 7.67 36.81 2.90
CA VAL A 184 6.72 35.88 2.25
C VAL A 184 7.28 35.34 0.93
N ARG A 185 7.22 34.00 0.78
CA ARG A 185 7.55 33.27 -0.45
C ARG A 185 6.52 32.17 -0.70
N ASN A 186 5.61 32.42 -1.60
CA ASN A 186 4.68 31.38 -2.05
C ASN A 186 5.34 30.46 -3.07
N VAL A 187 4.96 29.20 -3.08
CA VAL A 187 5.47 28.16 -3.98
C VAL A 187 4.30 27.47 -4.62
N THR A 188 4.28 27.37 -5.95
CA THR A 188 3.21 26.70 -6.69
C THR A 188 3.80 25.60 -7.57
N ALA A 189 3.25 24.40 -7.50
CA ALA A 189 3.53 23.29 -8.38
C ALA A 189 2.54 23.31 -9.55
N PRO A 190 2.96 23.64 -10.79
CA PRO A 190 2.06 23.68 -11.94
C PRO A 190 1.72 22.28 -12.44
N SER A 191 0.53 22.13 -13.06
CA SER A 191 0.08 20.89 -13.71
C SER A 191 0.90 20.54 -14.95
N GLY A 192 1.53 21.52 -15.57
CA GLY A 192 2.23 21.36 -16.85
C GLY A 192 1.33 21.33 -18.08
N TRP A 193 0.02 21.45 -17.90
CA TRP A 193 -0.96 21.48 -19.00
C TRP A 193 -0.93 22.84 -19.72
N THR A 194 -0.85 22.81 -21.05
CA THR A 194 -0.74 24.03 -21.89
C THR A 194 -1.98 24.30 -22.74
N GLY A 195 -3.09 23.66 -22.39
CA GLY A 195 -4.37 23.80 -23.09
C GLY A 195 -4.73 22.61 -23.99
N THR A 196 -3.73 21.92 -24.52
CA THR A 196 -3.93 20.77 -25.42
C THR A 196 -3.09 19.54 -25.07
N ALA A 197 -1.99 19.73 -24.37
CA ALA A 197 -1.05 18.66 -23.96
C ALA A 197 -0.24 19.12 -22.75
N TYR A 198 0.51 18.20 -22.15
CA TYR A 198 1.52 18.52 -21.15
C TYR A 198 2.78 19.07 -21.86
N GLY A 199 2.85 20.40 -21.98
CA GLY A 199 3.97 21.11 -22.60
C GLY A 199 5.08 21.52 -21.62
N ALA A 200 4.89 21.27 -20.30
CA ALA A 200 5.83 21.55 -19.24
C ALA A 200 5.85 20.40 -18.21
N PRO A 201 6.84 20.36 -17.29
CA PRO A 201 6.87 19.35 -16.24
C PRO A 201 5.60 19.33 -15.39
N ARG A 202 5.06 18.14 -15.13
CA ARG A 202 3.87 17.92 -14.28
C ARG A 202 4.25 17.99 -12.80
N ALA A 203 4.70 19.17 -12.34
CA ALA A 203 5.19 19.34 -10.98
C ALA A 203 4.09 19.15 -9.91
N ALA A 204 2.82 19.36 -10.27
CA ALA A 204 1.67 19.16 -9.39
C ALA A 204 1.38 17.68 -9.10
N ALA A 205 1.70 16.76 -10.01
CA ALA A 205 1.36 15.35 -9.91
C ALA A 205 1.80 14.68 -8.60
N PRO A 206 3.06 14.76 -8.13
CA PRO A 206 3.49 14.18 -6.86
C PRO A 206 2.74 14.75 -5.64
N PHE A 207 2.32 16.01 -5.71
CA PHE A 207 1.59 16.66 -4.63
C PHE A 207 0.11 16.34 -4.63
N ALA A 208 -0.50 16.08 -5.79
CA ALA A 208 -1.87 15.57 -5.91
C ALA A 208 -1.98 14.16 -5.29
N ILE A 209 -1.03 13.28 -5.58
CA ILE A 209 -0.91 11.96 -4.94
C ILE A 209 -0.77 12.11 -3.42
N LEU A 210 0.16 12.97 -2.99
CA LEU A 210 0.45 13.19 -1.56
C LEU A 210 -0.77 13.73 -0.81
N ASP A 211 -1.54 14.63 -1.43
CA ASP A 211 -2.74 15.24 -0.86
C ASP A 211 -3.89 14.22 -0.69
N THR A 212 -4.04 13.30 -1.63
CA THR A 212 -4.95 12.17 -1.49
C THR A 212 -4.56 11.28 -0.30
N ILE A 213 -3.26 10.94 -0.16
CA ILE A 213 -2.76 10.15 0.96
C ILE A 213 -2.94 10.90 2.29
N TYR A 214 -2.70 12.20 2.33
CA TYR A 214 -2.98 13.02 3.51
C TYR A 214 -4.45 12.88 3.95
N THR A 215 -5.38 12.90 2.99
CA THR A 215 -6.82 12.76 3.25
C THR A 215 -7.15 11.38 3.83
N THR A 216 -6.60 10.30 3.26
CA THR A 216 -6.81 8.93 3.75
C THR A 216 -6.24 8.73 5.16
N GLN A 217 -5.04 9.25 5.44
CA GLN A 217 -4.44 9.22 6.78
C GLN A 217 -5.30 9.99 7.80
N ALA A 218 -5.76 11.18 7.44
CA ALA A 218 -6.62 12.00 8.31
C ALA A 218 -7.93 11.27 8.67
N LYS A 219 -8.52 10.52 7.72
CA LYS A 219 -9.73 9.72 7.96
C LYS A 219 -9.51 8.63 9.01
N VAL A 220 -8.36 7.95 8.95
CA VAL A 220 -7.99 6.94 9.98
C VAL A 220 -7.71 7.61 11.32
N GLN A 221 -6.94 8.69 11.35
CA GLN A 221 -6.61 9.42 12.59
C GLN A 221 -7.85 9.93 13.33
N ALA A 222 -8.89 10.32 12.59
CA ALA A 222 -10.15 10.80 13.17
C ALA A 222 -10.85 9.75 14.04
N VAL A 223 -10.60 8.45 13.82
CA VAL A 223 -11.23 7.36 14.57
C VAL A 223 -10.26 6.55 15.44
N ALA A 224 -9.00 6.47 15.06
CA ALA A 224 -7.98 5.68 15.74
C ALA A 224 -7.21 6.47 16.82
N GLY A 225 -7.25 7.82 16.78
CA GLY A 225 -6.41 8.65 17.64
C GLY A 225 -4.91 8.54 17.27
N PRO A 226 -4.01 8.58 18.25
CA PRO A 226 -2.57 8.44 18.02
C PRO A 226 -2.25 7.13 17.27
N THR A 227 -1.62 7.22 16.12
CA THR A 227 -1.44 6.09 15.18
C THR A 227 -0.03 6.07 14.60
N VAL A 228 0.60 4.91 14.60
CA VAL A 228 1.86 4.67 13.89
C VAL A 228 1.54 4.13 12.51
N PHE A 229 1.74 4.95 11.48
CA PHE A 229 1.64 4.51 10.08
C PHE A 229 2.98 3.94 9.63
N PRO A 230 3.06 2.67 9.22
CA PRO A 230 4.28 2.13 8.62
C PRO A 230 4.75 2.96 7.42
N PRO A 231 6.06 3.03 7.15
CA PRO A 231 6.56 3.79 5.99
C PRO A 231 5.92 3.33 4.67
N LEU A 232 5.53 4.29 3.82
CA LEU A 232 4.95 4.07 2.51
C LEU A 232 5.74 4.84 1.45
N ARG A 233 6.17 4.17 0.39
CA ARG A 233 6.72 4.79 -0.80
C ARG A 233 5.70 4.77 -1.92
N VAL A 234 5.60 5.88 -2.64
CA VAL A 234 4.81 5.94 -3.87
C VAL A 234 5.77 6.22 -5.02
N PHE A 235 5.74 5.38 -6.02
CA PHE A 235 6.52 5.56 -7.23
C PHE A 235 5.63 6.02 -8.38
N TRP A 236 5.84 7.24 -8.80
CA TRP A 236 5.21 7.85 -9.95
C TRP A 236 6.28 8.34 -10.93
N SER A 237 6.02 8.24 -12.24
CA SER A 237 6.85 8.82 -13.29
C SER A 237 6.00 9.06 -14.54
N VAL A 238 6.31 10.07 -15.31
CA VAL A 238 5.73 10.30 -16.64
C VAL A 238 5.99 9.12 -17.61
N SER A 239 6.92 8.25 -17.28
CA SER A 239 7.25 7.05 -18.05
C SER A 239 6.47 5.81 -17.59
N ASN A 240 5.84 5.86 -16.42
CA ASN A 240 5.12 4.73 -15.87
C ASN A 240 3.91 4.38 -16.74
N ARG A 241 3.83 3.11 -17.16
CA ARG A 241 2.81 2.60 -18.07
C ARG A 241 2.38 1.19 -17.71
N ALA A 242 1.17 0.83 -18.13
CA ALA A 242 0.61 -0.51 -18.00
C ALA A 242 1.31 -1.50 -18.94
N ALA A 243 2.52 -1.92 -18.57
CA ALA A 243 3.32 -2.90 -19.30
C ALA A 243 4.08 -3.78 -18.31
N ALA A 244 4.16 -5.08 -18.60
CA ALA A 244 5.01 -5.98 -17.84
C ALA A 244 6.48 -5.76 -18.24
N GLY A 245 7.36 -5.60 -17.26
CA GLY A 245 8.78 -5.36 -17.53
C GLY A 245 9.56 -4.88 -16.32
N ASP A 246 10.50 -3.97 -16.55
CA ASP A 246 11.36 -3.41 -15.51
C ASP A 246 10.76 -2.10 -14.96
N VAL A 247 10.46 -2.09 -13.69
CA VAL A 247 9.93 -0.90 -13.01
C VAL A 247 10.89 0.30 -13.06
N ALA A 248 12.21 0.05 -13.22
CA ALA A 248 13.20 1.13 -13.34
C ALA A 248 13.12 1.89 -14.67
N VAL A 249 12.40 1.36 -15.67
CA VAL A 249 12.13 2.05 -16.94
C VAL A 249 10.66 2.45 -17.10
N GLY A 250 9.85 2.21 -16.06
CA GLY A 250 8.45 2.60 -16.02
C GLY A 250 7.47 1.50 -16.43
N ASP A 251 7.90 0.24 -16.58
CA ASP A 251 7.00 -0.89 -16.83
C ASP A 251 6.46 -1.40 -15.50
N ILE A 252 5.28 -0.91 -15.09
CA ILE A 252 4.72 -1.17 -13.75
C ILE A 252 3.43 -1.99 -13.77
N SER A 253 3.02 -2.46 -14.95
CA SER A 253 1.79 -3.21 -15.25
C SER A 253 0.49 -2.45 -15.01
N SER A 254 0.29 -1.83 -13.86
CA SER A 254 -0.85 -0.99 -13.50
C SER A 254 -0.49 -0.09 -12.32
N THR A 255 -1.38 0.83 -11.94
CA THR A 255 -1.37 1.39 -10.58
C THR A 255 -1.71 0.26 -9.63
N ALA A 256 -0.88 0.05 -8.59
CA ALA A 256 -1.02 -1.08 -7.69
C ALA A 256 -0.26 -0.89 -6.37
N PHE A 257 -0.83 -1.42 -5.28
CA PHE A 257 -0.15 -1.56 -3.99
C PHE A 257 0.65 -2.86 -3.95
N VAL A 258 1.87 -2.79 -3.43
CA VAL A 258 2.76 -3.92 -3.19
C VAL A 258 3.15 -3.96 -1.71
N GLY A 259 2.75 -5.01 -1.03
CA GLY A 259 3.01 -5.19 0.41
C GLY A 259 4.49 -5.42 0.74
N SER A 260 4.85 -5.19 2.00
CA SER A 260 6.24 -5.27 2.50
C SER A 260 6.90 -6.66 2.38
N ALA A 261 6.11 -7.74 2.27
CA ALA A 261 6.63 -9.11 2.17
C ALA A 261 7.21 -9.45 0.79
N SER A 262 6.89 -8.65 -0.23
CA SER A 262 7.31 -8.90 -1.61
C SER A 262 8.65 -8.22 -1.89
N GLY A 263 9.71 -8.99 -2.00
CA GLY A 263 11.00 -8.52 -2.51
C GLY A 263 11.82 -7.55 -1.64
N GLY A 264 11.46 -7.35 -0.36
CA GLY A 264 12.24 -6.51 0.56
C GLY A 264 12.11 -4.99 0.33
N VAL A 265 11.19 -4.55 -0.51
CA VAL A 265 11.05 -3.13 -0.92
C VAL A 265 10.22 -2.31 0.07
N GLY A 266 9.61 -2.88 1.10
CA GLY A 266 8.68 -2.19 2.00
C GLY A 266 7.35 -1.86 1.30
N ALA A 267 6.37 -1.34 2.03
CA ALA A 267 5.06 -0.97 1.48
C ALA A 267 5.22 0.09 0.37
N THR A 268 4.68 -0.21 -0.81
CA THR A 268 4.89 0.61 -2.02
C THR A 268 3.59 0.70 -2.83
N ILE A 269 3.28 1.87 -3.34
CA ILE A 269 2.26 2.07 -4.39
C ILE A 269 3.00 2.50 -5.66
N TYR A 270 2.76 1.81 -6.77
CA TYR A 270 3.17 2.25 -8.11
C TYR A 270 1.99 2.97 -8.76
N VAL A 271 2.27 4.06 -9.47
CA VAL A 271 1.24 4.90 -10.10
C VAL A 271 1.59 5.12 -11.57
N VAL A 272 0.67 4.80 -12.49
CA VAL A 272 0.83 5.09 -13.92
C VAL A 272 0.83 6.59 -14.16
N GLY A 273 1.57 7.03 -15.18
CA GLY A 273 1.73 8.45 -15.49
C GLY A 273 1.93 8.71 -16.98
N ARG A 274 1.69 7.69 -17.83
CA ARG A 274 1.91 7.80 -19.28
C ARG A 274 0.84 8.65 -19.92
N GLU A 275 1.19 9.86 -20.34
CA GLU A 275 0.32 10.78 -21.07
C GLU A 275 -0.37 10.10 -22.26
N ASN A 276 -1.64 10.42 -22.47
CA ASN A 276 -2.49 9.91 -23.57
C ASN A 276 -2.77 8.41 -23.53
N VAL A 277 -2.39 7.72 -22.46
CA VAL A 277 -2.69 6.31 -22.24
C VAL A 277 -3.50 6.18 -20.97
N ASP A 278 -2.82 6.40 -19.84
CA ASP A 278 -3.37 6.30 -18.50
C ASP A 278 -2.49 7.09 -17.53
N THR A 279 -3.11 7.96 -16.70
CA THR A 279 -2.40 8.81 -15.73
C THR A 279 -3.23 8.97 -14.48
N ASP A 280 -2.82 8.33 -13.38
CA ASP A 280 -3.60 8.28 -12.14
C ASP A 280 -3.22 9.33 -11.10
N GLU A 281 -2.25 10.20 -11.39
CA GLU A 281 -1.81 11.20 -10.41
C GLU A 281 -2.90 12.15 -9.93
N TYR A 282 -3.96 12.35 -10.74
CA TYR A 282 -5.12 13.17 -10.40
C TYR A 282 -6.39 12.34 -10.12
N ASP A 283 -6.33 11.01 -10.34
CA ASP A 283 -7.43 10.10 -10.05
C ASP A 283 -7.41 9.70 -8.57
N ALA A 284 -7.92 10.61 -7.74
CA ALA A 284 -7.89 10.45 -6.29
C ALA A 284 -8.57 9.15 -5.83
N SER A 285 -9.58 8.64 -6.57
CA SER A 285 -10.23 7.38 -6.25
C SER A 285 -9.28 6.19 -6.40
N VAL A 286 -8.44 6.17 -7.44
CA VAL A 286 -7.43 5.14 -7.70
C VAL A 286 -6.38 5.18 -6.58
N ILE A 287 -5.79 6.34 -6.30
CA ILE A 287 -4.78 6.49 -5.24
C ILE A 287 -5.34 6.10 -3.86
N ALA A 288 -6.58 6.45 -3.56
CA ALA A 288 -7.22 6.09 -2.30
C ALA A 288 -7.54 4.59 -2.23
N HIS A 289 -7.91 3.93 -3.35
CA HIS A 289 -8.10 2.49 -3.45
C HIS A 289 -6.80 1.75 -3.06
N GLU A 290 -5.69 2.08 -3.70
CA GLU A 290 -4.39 1.47 -3.40
C GLU A 290 -3.95 1.71 -1.95
N TRP A 291 -4.26 2.89 -1.42
CA TRP A 291 -4.04 3.15 0.00
C TRP A 291 -4.97 2.32 0.90
N GLY A 292 -6.15 1.90 0.41
CA GLY A 292 -7.04 0.95 1.08
C GLY A 292 -6.39 -0.42 1.29
N HIS A 293 -5.65 -0.92 0.29
CA HIS A 293 -4.83 -2.13 0.42
C HIS A 293 -3.66 -1.94 1.40
N TYR A 294 -2.97 -0.78 1.33
CA TYR A 294 -1.97 -0.44 2.35
C TYR A 294 -2.57 -0.46 3.77
N TYR A 295 -3.74 0.15 3.96
CA TYR A 295 -4.44 0.14 5.26
C TYR A 295 -4.75 -1.29 5.71
N GLN A 296 -5.31 -2.12 4.84
CA GLN A 296 -5.64 -3.51 5.15
C GLN A 296 -4.37 -4.30 5.54
N SER A 297 -3.30 -4.16 4.79
CA SER A 297 -2.01 -4.81 5.06
C SER A 297 -1.34 -4.31 6.36
N ALA A 298 -1.31 -2.98 6.58
CA ALA A 298 -0.57 -2.35 7.67
C ALA A 298 -1.28 -2.47 9.04
N PHE A 299 -2.61 -2.30 9.05
CA PHE A 299 -3.40 -2.20 10.29
C PHE A 299 -4.24 -3.44 10.55
N SER A 300 -4.43 -4.28 9.55
CA SER A 300 -5.23 -5.49 9.64
C SER A 300 -4.48 -6.69 9.09
N ARG A 301 -5.09 -7.39 8.15
CA ARG A 301 -4.54 -8.53 7.43
C ARG A 301 -5.12 -8.56 6.01
N ASP A 302 -4.27 -8.81 5.03
CA ASP A 302 -4.65 -9.12 3.67
C ASP A 302 -4.11 -10.49 3.27
N ASP A 303 -5.00 -11.39 2.87
CA ASP A 303 -4.65 -12.73 2.37
C ASP A 303 -4.92 -12.85 0.85
N SER A 304 -5.22 -11.73 0.18
CA SER A 304 -5.49 -11.72 -1.26
C SER A 304 -4.30 -12.26 -2.06
N PRO A 305 -4.52 -13.18 -3.01
CA PRO A 305 -3.47 -13.57 -3.94
C PRO A 305 -3.23 -12.51 -5.03
N GLY A 306 -4.04 -11.43 -5.08
CA GLY A 306 -3.99 -10.45 -6.16
C GLY A 306 -4.41 -11.01 -7.52
N GLY A 307 -3.92 -10.38 -8.58
CA GLY A 307 -4.11 -10.80 -9.95
C GLY A 307 -5.26 -10.10 -10.67
N PRO A 308 -5.41 -10.29 -12.00
CA PRO A 308 -6.35 -9.54 -12.83
C PRO A 308 -7.79 -9.72 -12.39
N HIS A 309 -8.52 -8.63 -12.21
CA HIS A 309 -9.94 -8.64 -11.80
C HIS A 309 -10.77 -7.58 -12.52
N ALA A 310 -12.08 -7.65 -12.34
CA ALA A 310 -13.05 -6.69 -12.86
C ALA A 310 -14.39 -6.85 -12.14
N LEU A 311 -15.20 -5.81 -12.08
CA LEU A 311 -16.50 -5.78 -11.39
C LEU A 311 -17.41 -6.96 -11.72
N ASN A 312 -17.39 -7.44 -12.97
CA ASN A 312 -18.23 -8.53 -13.41
C ASN A 312 -17.62 -9.93 -13.23
N ASN A 313 -16.44 -10.04 -12.64
CA ASN A 313 -15.79 -11.33 -12.42
C ASN A 313 -16.34 -12.05 -11.20
N LEU A 314 -16.34 -13.38 -11.27
CA LEU A 314 -16.51 -14.23 -10.10
C LEU A 314 -15.13 -14.51 -9.53
N LEU A 315 -14.84 -13.93 -8.39
CA LEU A 315 -13.50 -13.88 -7.79
C LEU A 315 -13.35 -14.85 -6.61
N ASP A 316 -12.13 -15.23 -6.32
CA ASP A 316 -11.81 -15.83 -5.01
C ASP A 316 -12.25 -14.89 -3.90
N ARG A 317 -12.70 -15.44 -2.75
CA ARG A 317 -13.24 -14.67 -1.61
C ARG A 317 -12.31 -13.60 -1.09
N ARG A 318 -10.99 -13.87 -1.12
CA ARG A 318 -9.96 -12.96 -0.62
C ARG A 318 -9.78 -11.78 -1.57
N VAL A 319 -9.82 -12.05 -2.87
CA VAL A 319 -9.74 -11.01 -3.92
C VAL A 319 -11.01 -10.15 -3.89
N ALA A 320 -12.20 -10.76 -3.97
CA ALA A 320 -13.46 -10.02 -3.91
C ALA A 320 -13.56 -9.12 -2.66
N PHE A 321 -13.01 -9.59 -1.53
CA PHE A 321 -12.99 -8.83 -0.29
C PHE A 321 -12.01 -7.66 -0.35
N SER A 322 -10.76 -7.90 -0.77
CA SER A 322 -9.71 -6.89 -0.83
C SER A 322 -10.06 -5.77 -1.82
N GLU A 323 -10.50 -6.13 -3.02
CA GLU A 323 -10.86 -5.18 -4.08
C GLU A 323 -12.14 -4.39 -3.73
N GLY A 324 -13.17 -5.10 -3.23
CA GLY A 324 -14.39 -4.44 -2.78
C GLY A 324 -14.15 -3.49 -1.59
N TRP A 325 -13.19 -3.81 -0.71
CA TRP A 325 -12.73 -2.90 0.33
C TRP A 325 -12.01 -1.68 -0.25
N GLY A 326 -11.04 -1.86 -1.16
CA GLY A 326 -10.32 -0.77 -1.81
C GLY A 326 -11.26 0.22 -2.50
N ASN A 327 -12.22 -0.29 -3.30
CA ASN A 327 -13.26 0.51 -3.94
C ASN A 327 -14.09 1.31 -2.91
N ALA A 328 -14.63 0.64 -1.89
CA ALA A 328 -15.42 1.30 -0.85
C ALA A 328 -14.61 2.31 -0.05
N TRP A 329 -13.35 1.97 0.29
CA TRP A 329 -12.46 2.85 1.04
C TRP A 329 -12.21 4.16 0.29
N SER A 330 -12.04 4.13 -1.03
CA SER A 330 -11.85 5.34 -1.83
C SER A 330 -13.00 6.33 -1.59
N GLY A 331 -14.23 5.85 -1.63
CA GLY A 331 -15.40 6.69 -1.34
C GLY A 331 -15.52 7.11 0.13
N ILE A 332 -15.22 6.20 1.06
CA ILE A 332 -15.26 6.48 2.51
C ILE A 332 -14.24 7.56 2.87
N ALA A 333 -13.01 7.46 2.36
CA ALA A 333 -11.93 8.40 2.67
C ALA A 333 -12.13 9.76 2.01
N LEU A 334 -12.56 9.77 0.75
CA LEU A 334 -12.76 10.99 -0.04
C LEU A 334 -14.16 11.61 0.13
N GLU A 335 -15.06 10.95 0.88
CA GLU A 335 -16.46 11.34 1.09
C GLU A 335 -17.25 11.48 -0.22
N ARG A 336 -16.97 10.59 -1.18
CA ARG A 336 -17.61 10.52 -2.50
C ARG A 336 -18.41 9.23 -2.66
N ALA A 337 -19.55 9.31 -3.35
CA ALA A 337 -20.40 8.14 -3.63
C ALA A 337 -19.96 7.35 -4.87
N ASP A 338 -18.92 7.82 -5.54
CA ASP A 338 -18.42 7.27 -6.78
C ASP A 338 -16.90 7.06 -6.74
N TYR A 339 -16.45 6.03 -7.44
CA TYR A 339 -15.07 5.81 -7.84
C TYR A 339 -14.92 6.31 -9.28
N THR A 340 -13.86 7.05 -9.57
CA THR A 340 -13.57 7.58 -10.91
C THR A 340 -12.13 7.24 -11.29
N ASP A 341 -11.94 6.99 -12.59
CA ASP A 341 -10.66 6.65 -13.20
C ASP A 341 -10.65 7.22 -14.63
N SER A 342 -9.62 7.97 -14.98
CA SER A 342 -9.49 8.68 -16.26
C SER A 342 -8.46 8.01 -17.16
N TYR A 343 -8.70 7.99 -18.48
CA TYR A 343 -7.79 7.34 -19.42
C TYR A 343 -7.87 7.89 -20.84
N GLY A 344 -6.93 7.47 -21.68
CA GLY A 344 -6.88 7.74 -23.11
C GLY A 344 -6.31 9.11 -23.47
N PRO A 345 -6.41 9.54 -24.73
CA PRO A 345 -5.85 10.80 -25.20
C PRO A 345 -6.38 11.98 -24.39
N ALA A 346 -5.45 12.79 -23.86
CA ALA A 346 -5.71 13.94 -22.97
C ALA A 346 -6.53 13.56 -21.70
N GLN A 347 -6.56 12.26 -21.30
CA GLN A 347 -7.40 11.75 -20.22
C GLN A 347 -8.88 12.16 -20.36
N ALA A 348 -9.34 12.26 -21.63
CA ALA A 348 -10.68 12.74 -21.98
C ALA A 348 -11.77 11.66 -21.91
N ARG A 349 -11.40 10.45 -21.48
CA ARG A 349 -12.32 9.36 -21.16
C ARG A 349 -12.24 9.06 -19.68
N GLY A 350 -13.30 8.45 -19.15
CA GLY A 350 -13.30 8.04 -17.76
C GLY A 350 -14.25 6.88 -17.51
N VAL A 351 -14.06 6.23 -16.38
CA VAL A 351 -14.98 5.30 -15.76
C VAL A 351 -15.55 5.96 -14.51
N GLN A 352 -16.84 5.74 -14.27
CA GLN A 352 -17.49 6.10 -13.01
C GLN A 352 -18.23 4.89 -12.47
N ILE A 353 -17.95 4.51 -11.24
CA ILE A 353 -18.60 3.41 -10.54
C ILE A 353 -19.33 4.00 -9.34
N VAL A 354 -20.65 3.84 -9.29
CA VAL A 354 -21.45 4.24 -8.12
C VAL A 354 -21.30 3.17 -7.04
N LEU A 355 -20.60 3.49 -5.97
CA LEU A 355 -20.18 2.55 -4.92
C LEU A 355 -21.35 1.86 -4.21
N GLY A 356 -22.51 2.51 -4.13
CA GLY A 356 -23.71 1.95 -3.49
C GLY A 356 -24.49 0.95 -4.32
N ASN A 357 -24.23 0.80 -5.62
CA ASN A 357 -25.10 0.00 -6.47
C ASN A 357 -25.00 -1.51 -6.23
N GLY A 358 -23.86 -2.03 -5.79
CA GLY A 358 -23.64 -3.47 -5.68
C GLY A 358 -23.61 -4.18 -7.03
N ALA A 359 -23.66 -5.50 -7.02
CA ALA A 359 -23.63 -6.30 -8.24
C ALA A 359 -24.94 -6.15 -9.04
N ALA A 360 -24.84 -5.81 -10.31
CA ALA A 360 -26.00 -5.68 -11.20
C ALA A 360 -26.69 -7.03 -11.47
N ALA A 361 -25.94 -8.14 -11.41
CA ALA A 361 -26.44 -9.50 -11.56
C ALA A 361 -25.52 -10.49 -10.84
N GLY A 362 -26.09 -11.55 -10.28
CA GLY A 362 -25.32 -12.59 -9.60
C GLY A 362 -24.58 -12.05 -8.37
N ALA A 363 -25.25 -11.22 -7.56
CA ALA A 363 -24.71 -10.70 -6.32
C ALA A 363 -24.23 -11.82 -5.39
N GLY A 364 -23.17 -11.57 -4.62
CA GLY A 364 -22.61 -12.57 -3.73
C GLY A 364 -21.24 -12.19 -3.16
N TRP A 365 -20.76 -13.00 -2.24
CA TRP A 365 -19.48 -12.86 -1.54
C TRP A 365 -18.24 -12.93 -2.45
N TYR A 366 -18.41 -13.40 -3.65
CA TYR A 366 -17.41 -13.57 -4.72
C TYR A 366 -17.38 -12.39 -5.72
N ARG A 367 -18.10 -11.30 -5.41
CA ARG A 367 -18.19 -10.10 -6.24
C ARG A 367 -17.61 -8.91 -5.49
N GLU A 368 -16.64 -8.23 -6.09
CA GLU A 368 -16.07 -7.01 -5.52
C GLU A 368 -17.09 -5.87 -5.41
N ASP A 369 -18.00 -5.73 -6.39
CA ASP A 369 -19.08 -4.73 -6.36
C ASP A 369 -20.11 -5.01 -5.27
N SER A 370 -20.41 -6.27 -4.93
CA SER A 370 -21.22 -6.59 -3.77
C SER A 370 -20.56 -6.18 -2.45
N VAL A 371 -19.26 -6.50 -2.32
CA VAL A 371 -18.48 -6.16 -1.11
C VAL A 371 -18.32 -4.66 -0.98
N GLN A 372 -18.00 -3.93 -2.06
CA GLN A 372 -17.89 -2.46 -2.03
C GLN A 372 -19.18 -1.81 -1.57
N SER A 373 -20.33 -2.26 -2.10
CA SER A 373 -21.65 -1.72 -1.73
C SER A 373 -21.96 -1.93 -0.24
N ILE A 374 -21.64 -3.11 0.30
CA ILE A 374 -21.81 -3.42 1.71
C ILE A 374 -20.98 -2.45 2.56
N PHE A 375 -19.69 -2.28 2.30
CA PHE A 375 -18.83 -1.38 3.08
C PHE A 375 -19.24 0.08 2.95
N TRP A 376 -19.60 0.52 1.74
CA TRP A 376 -20.08 1.88 1.51
C TRP A 376 -21.33 2.18 2.33
N HIS A 377 -22.36 1.33 2.24
CA HIS A 377 -23.60 1.52 2.99
C HIS A 377 -23.42 1.34 4.49
N LEU A 378 -22.57 0.42 4.93
CA LEU A 378 -22.23 0.24 6.33
C LEU A 378 -21.62 1.52 6.90
N ASN A 379 -20.60 2.09 6.22
CA ASN A 379 -20.02 3.36 6.66
C ASN A 379 -21.05 4.50 6.70
N ARG A 380 -21.97 4.56 5.73
CA ARG A 380 -23.02 5.59 5.71
C ARG A 380 -24.00 5.49 6.87
N GLN A 381 -24.23 4.28 7.39
CA GLN A 381 -25.20 4.03 8.46
C GLN A 381 -24.59 4.07 9.86
N VAL A 382 -23.34 3.59 10.03
CA VAL A 382 -22.71 3.44 11.36
C VAL A 382 -21.41 4.23 11.51
N GLY A 383 -20.90 4.84 10.45
CA GLY A 383 -19.61 5.53 10.44
C GLY A 383 -18.42 4.59 10.32
N PHE A 384 -17.20 5.16 10.15
CA PHE A 384 -16.00 4.39 9.93
C PHE A 384 -15.44 3.73 11.20
N LYS A 385 -15.68 4.30 12.39
CA LYS A 385 -15.07 3.78 13.62
C LYS A 385 -15.37 2.29 13.89
N PRO A 386 -16.62 1.79 13.85
CA PRO A 386 -16.91 0.37 14.07
C PRO A 386 -16.24 -0.54 13.02
N ILE A 387 -16.12 -0.08 11.78
CA ILE A 387 -15.41 -0.79 10.70
C ILE A 387 -13.93 -0.87 11.04
N HIS A 388 -13.31 0.25 11.44
CA HIS A 388 -11.91 0.30 11.86
C HIS A 388 -11.63 -0.64 13.05
N ASP A 389 -12.48 -0.62 14.07
CA ASP A 389 -12.30 -1.47 15.26
C ASP A 389 -12.41 -2.97 14.89
N ALA A 390 -13.27 -3.33 13.96
CA ALA A 390 -13.38 -4.70 13.44
C ALA A 390 -12.09 -5.12 12.71
N PHE A 391 -11.60 -4.29 11.78
CA PHE A 391 -10.38 -4.55 11.00
C PHE A 391 -9.15 -4.72 11.88
N THR A 392 -8.91 -3.78 12.79
CA THR A 392 -7.70 -3.73 13.63
C THR A 392 -7.74 -4.68 14.82
N GLY A 393 -8.93 -5.16 15.16
CA GLY A 393 -9.21 -6.04 16.29
C GLY A 393 -9.45 -7.50 15.87
N PRO A 394 -10.73 -7.97 15.94
CA PRO A 394 -11.04 -9.38 15.72
C PRO A 394 -10.70 -9.91 14.34
N PHE A 395 -10.88 -9.12 13.27
CA PHE A 395 -10.60 -9.55 11.90
C PHE A 395 -9.10 -9.85 11.70
N ARG A 396 -8.23 -8.99 12.20
CA ARG A 396 -6.79 -9.18 12.12
C ARG A 396 -6.33 -10.51 12.73
N ARG A 397 -7.01 -10.95 13.79
CA ARG A 397 -6.63 -12.13 14.59
C ARG A 397 -7.44 -13.38 14.26
N GLY A 398 -8.38 -13.30 13.33
CA GLY A 398 -9.24 -14.42 12.97
C GLY A 398 -8.48 -15.59 12.34
N ALA A 399 -8.99 -16.81 12.48
CA ALA A 399 -8.42 -18.01 11.86
C ALA A 399 -8.85 -18.17 10.39
N ALA A 400 -10.05 -17.71 10.02
CA ALA A 400 -10.54 -17.75 8.64
C ALA A 400 -9.74 -16.81 7.75
N VAL A 401 -9.52 -17.17 6.49
CA VAL A 401 -8.92 -16.26 5.51
C VAL A 401 -9.78 -15.02 5.31
N THR A 402 -9.17 -13.91 4.85
CA THR A 402 -9.89 -12.65 4.63
C THR A 402 -11.05 -12.84 3.66
N SER A 403 -12.23 -12.43 4.07
CA SER A 403 -13.47 -12.54 3.31
C SER A 403 -14.55 -11.71 3.99
N ILE A 404 -15.65 -11.47 3.28
CA ILE A 404 -16.79 -10.75 3.85
C ILE A 404 -17.42 -11.50 5.05
N HIS A 405 -17.40 -12.85 5.07
CA HIS A 405 -17.88 -13.64 6.19
C HIS A 405 -16.99 -13.48 7.43
N ALA A 406 -15.67 -13.55 7.25
CA ALA A 406 -14.72 -13.32 8.34
C ALA A 406 -14.83 -11.89 8.89
N PHE A 407 -15.02 -10.90 8.01
CA PHE A 407 -15.27 -9.52 8.43
C PHE A 407 -16.61 -9.38 9.17
N ALA A 408 -17.68 -10.02 8.69
CA ALA A 408 -18.99 -9.94 9.33
C ALA A 408 -18.95 -10.45 10.77
N ALA A 409 -18.28 -11.58 11.01
CA ALA A 409 -18.10 -12.11 12.37
C ALA A 409 -17.25 -11.18 13.25
N ALA A 410 -16.17 -10.62 12.69
CA ALA A 410 -15.32 -9.66 13.38
C ALA A 410 -16.08 -8.37 13.74
N PHE A 411 -16.90 -7.86 12.82
CA PHE A 411 -17.74 -6.68 13.04
C PHE A 411 -18.81 -6.95 14.09
N GLY A 412 -19.47 -8.12 14.04
CA GLY A 412 -20.44 -8.53 15.07
C GLY A 412 -19.82 -8.60 16.47
N ALA A 413 -18.55 -9.02 16.57
CA ALA A 413 -17.81 -9.04 17.84
C ALA A 413 -17.38 -7.64 18.30
N ALA A 414 -16.94 -6.76 17.38
CA ALA A 414 -16.47 -5.42 17.70
C ALA A 414 -17.61 -4.41 17.93
N ALA A 415 -18.71 -4.56 17.22
CA ALA A 415 -19.84 -3.63 17.22
C ALA A 415 -21.21 -4.36 17.24
N PRO A 416 -21.53 -5.13 18.30
CA PRO A 416 -22.72 -6.00 18.33
C PRO A 416 -24.04 -5.24 18.15
N ALA A 417 -24.13 -3.98 18.60
CA ALA A 417 -25.31 -3.15 18.41
C ALA A 417 -25.57 -2.81 16.94
N SER A 418 -24.55 -2.79 16.10
CA SER A 418 -24.62 -2.50 14.67
C SER A 418 -24.64 -3.76 13.79
N ALA A 419 -24.47 -4.95 14.38
CA ALA A 419 -24.48 -6.22 13.64
C ALA A 419 -25.74 -6.45 12.79
N PRO A 420 -26.96 -6.08 13.24
CA PRO A 420 -28.17 -6.20 12.43
C PRO A 420 -28.13 -5.35 11.15
N VAL A 421 -27.48 -4.18 11.17
CA VAL A 421 -27.31 -3.33 9.98
C VAL A 421 -26.49 -4.08 8.94
N LEU A 422 -25.34 -4.65 9.35
CA LEU A 422 -24.49 -5.43 8.44
C LEU A 422 -25.23 -6.67 7.92
N ALA A 423 -25.97 -7.40 8.78
CA ALA A 423 -26.76 -8.57 8.36
C ALA A 423 -27.77 -8.21 7.25
N GLY A 424 -28.44 -7.06 7.37
CA GLY A 424 -29.35 -6.56 6.32
C GLY A 424 -28.64 -6.28 5.00
N LEU A 425 -27.45 -5.66 5.05
CA LEU A 425 -26.62 -5.35 3.87
C LEU A 425 -26.12 -6.64 3.19
N LEU A 426 -25.66 -7.63 3.97
CA LEU A 426 -25.26 -8.95 3.46
C LEU A 426 -26.43 -9.62 2.72
N GLY A 427 -27.62 -9.68 3.33
CA GLY A 427 -28.82 -10.25 2.71
C GLY A 427 -29.21 -9.54 1.42
N GLY A 428 -29.06 -8.21 1.36
CA GLY A 428 -29.28 -7.41 0.15
C GLY A 428 -28.34 -7.76 -1.02
N GLN A 429 -27.20 -8.40 -0.73
CA GLN A 429 -26.23 -8.86 -1.71
C GLN A 429 -26.18 -10.40 -1.82
N ALA A 430 -27.27 -11.09 -1.44
CA ALA A 430 -27.40 -12.55 -1.50
C ALA A 430 -26.24 -13.31 -0.80
N ILE A 431 -25.81 -12.80 0.35
CA ILE A 431 -24.77 -13.38 1.20
C ILE A 431 -25.41 -13.82 2.52
N ALA A 432 -24.93 -14.93 3.09
CA ALA A 432 -25.40 -15.40 4.39
C ALA A 432 -25.29 -14.30 5.46
N THR A 433 -26.36 -14.10 6.22
CA THR A 433 -26.54 -12.94 7.13
C THR A 433 -25.90 -13.10 8.51
N SER A 434 -25.19 -14.22 8.76
CA SER A 434 -24.52 -14.46 10.04
C SER A 434 -23.41 -13.45 10.29
N THR A 435 -23.44 -12.80 11.46
CA THR A 435 -22.39 -11.89 11.95
C THR A 435 -21.62 -12.48 13.13
N SER A 436 -21.61 -13.82 13.27
CA SER A 436 -20.87 -14.55 14.30
C SER A 436 -20.09 -15.75 13.76
N ASP A 437 -20.30 -16.14 12.51
CA ASP A 437 -19.65 -17.28 11.85
C ASP A 437 -18.61 -16.82 10.83
N PRO A 438 -17.30 -16.81 11.18
CA PRO A 438 -16.26 -16.36 10.29
C PRO A 438 -15.99 -17.32 9.12
N PHE A 439 -16.51 -18.54 9.18
CA PHE A 439 -16.32 -19.58 8.16
C PHE A 439 -17.49 -19.65 7.18
N GLY A 440 -18.57 -18.90 7.39
CA GLY A 440 -19.72 -18.86 6.50
C GLY A 440 -20.35 -20.24 6.28
N THR A 441 -20.54 -21.03 7.34
CA THR A 441 -21.04 -22.42 7.25
C THR A 441 -22.49 -22.49 6.74
N SER A 442 -23.24 -21.40 6.86
CA SER A 442 -24.62 -21.26 6.36
C SER A 442 -24.70 -20.69 4.93
N GLU A 443 -23.56 -20.45 4.27
CA GLU A 443 -23.55 -19.92 2.90
C GLU A 443 -24.11 -20.94 1.90
N ALA A 444 -25.04 -20.50 1.07
CA ALA A 444 -25.70 -21.32 0.06
C ALA A 444 -25.51 -20.81 -1.37
N ASN A 445 -25.02 -19.56 -1.53
CA ASN A 445 -24.80 -18.96 -2.84
C ASN A 445 -23.40 -19.36 -3.37
N ASN A 446 -23.37 -20.25 -4.36
CA ASN A 446 -22.12 -20.73 -4.97
C ASN A 446 -21.73 -20.00 -6.25
N GLY A 447 -22.46 -18.94 -6.67
CA GLY A 447 -22.17 -18.21 -7.91
C GLY A 447 -22.29 -19.03 -9.20
N GLY A 448 -22.95 -20.20 -9.15
CA GLY A 448 -23.00 -21.15 -10.26
C GLY A 448 -21.77 -22.07 -10.37
N VAL A 449 -20.84 -22.01 -9.43
CA VAL A 449 -19.61 -22.81 -9.38
C VAL A 449 -19.74 -23.84 -8.25
N ALA A 450 -19.93 -25.11 -8.59
CA ALA A 450 -20.23 -26.15 -7.60
C ALA A 450 -19.11 -26.36 -6.56
N SER A 451 -17.85 -26.23 -6.97
CA SER A 451 -16.68 -26.38 -6.09
C SER A 451 -16.52 -25.23 -5.06
N ALA A 452 -17.21 -24.11 -5.24
CA ALA A 452 -17.14 -22.96 -4.35
C ALA A 452 -17.77 -23.22 -2.96
N LEU A 453 -18.61 -24.23 -2.83
CA LEU A 453 -19.23 -24.64 -1.58
C LEU A 453 -18.94 -26.11 -1.23
N PRO A 454 -18.88 -26.46 0.07
CA PRO A 454 -18.89 -25.55 1.22
C PRO A 454 -17.66 -24.64 1.24
N LEU A 455 -17.79 -23.44 1.82
CA LEU A 455 -16.69 -22.47 1.87
C LEU A 455 -15.41 -23.06 2.48
N TYR A 456 -15.54 -23.94 3.47
CA TYR A 456 -14.45 -24.68 4.06
C TYR A 456 -14.85 -26.16 4.23
N ARG A 457 -14.01 -27.06 3.76
CA ARG A 457 -14.19 -28.49 3.98
C ARG A 457 -13.50 -28.89 5.27
N SER A 458 -14.18 -29.59 6.14
CA SER A 458 -13.57 -30.12 7.37
C SER A 458 -12.57 -31.23 7.04
N VAL A 459 -11.43 -31.22 7.71
CA VAL A 459 -10.40 -32.27 7.63
C VAL A 459 -9.90 -32.58 9.04
N ALA A 460 -9.57 -33.85 9.28
CA ALA A 460 -9.04 -34.31 10.55
C ALA A 460 -7.58 -34.75 10.40
N PRO A 461 -6.70 -34.49 11.38
CA PRO A 461 -5.36 -35.07 11.42
C PRO A 461 -5.41 -36.62 11.33
N GLY A 462 -4.50 -37.20 10.55
CA GLY A 462 -4.45 -38.62 10.28
C GLY A 462 -5.35 -39.13 9.15
N ALA A 463 -6.23 -38.27 8.60
CA ALA A 463 -7.08 -38.59 7.46
C ALA A 463 -6.56 -37.95 6.16
N THR A 464 -6.87 -38.58 5.02
CA THR A 464 -6.67 -38.00 3.70
C THR A 464 -8.00 -37.51 3.17
N THR A 465 -8.05 -36.24 2.75
CA THR A 465 -9.25 -35.59 2.20
C THR A 465 -9.00 -35.26 0.73
N ARG A 466 -9.93 -35.69 -0.13
CA ARG A 466 -9.93 -35.32 -1.55
C ARG A 466 -10.63 -33.99 -1.75
N VAL A 467 -9.96 -33.04 -2.42
CA VAL A 467 -10.51 -31.73 -2.81
C VAL A 467 -10.29 -31.51 -4.29
N CYS A 468 -11.22 -30.79 -4.92
CA CYS A 468 -11.11 -30.41 -6.33
C CYS A 468 -11.22 -28.90 -6.45
N VAL A 469 -10.53 -28.30 -7.41
CA VAL A 469 -10.61 -26.89 -7.79
C VAL A 469 -11.12 -26.78 -9.22
N ASP A 470 -11.67 -25.63 -9.57
CA ASP A 470 -12.12 -25.39 -10.95
C ASP A 470 -11.03 -24.71 -11.76
N TYR A 471 -11.02 -25.04 -13.05
CA TYR A 471 -10.17 -24.40 -14.03
C TYR A 471 -10.80 -23.07 -14.51
N GLN A 472 -9.97 -22.04 -14.60
CA GLN A 472 -10.30 -20.75 -15.21
C GLN A 472 -9.11 -20.30 -16.06
N ALA A 473 -9.28 -20.25 -17.38
CA ALA A 473 -8.20 -19.90 -18.29
C ALA A 473 -7.59 -18.53 -17.98
N GLY A 474 -6.27 -18.47 -17.91
CA GLY A 474 -5.49 -17.24 -17.82
C GLY A 474 -5.40 -16.57 -16.45
N THR A 475 -5.96 -17.19 -15.40
CA THR A 475 -5.88 -16.63 -14.03
C THR A 475 -6.05 -17.72 -12.98
N THR A 476 -5.51 -17.48 -11.79
CA THR A 476 -5.66 -18.35 -10.61
C THR A 476 -6.45 -17.67 -9.48
N ASN A 477 -7.09 -16.53 -9.72
CA ASN A 477 -7.80 -15.76 -8.70
C ASN A 477 -9.34 -15.77 -8.82
N ARG A 478 -9.89 -16.68 -9.63
CA ARG A 478 -11.34 -16.79 -9.84
C ARG A 478 -12.01 -17.68 -8.80
N LEU A 479 -13.32 -17.54 -8.70
CA LEU A 479 -14.17 -18.39 -7.87
C LEU A 479 -13.98 -19.87 -8.25
N GLY A 480 -13.66 -20.71 -7.26
CA GLY A 480 -13.39 -22.14 -7.46
C GLY A 480 -11.93 -22.48 -7.78
N ASN A 481 -11.05 -21.52 -8.11
CA ASN A 481 -9.62 -21.80 -8.29
C ASN A 481 -8.92 -22.28 -7.01
N TYR A 482 -9.49 -21.97 -5.84
CA TYR A 482 -9.01 -22.44 -4.54
C TYR A 482 -10.03 -23.32 -3.85
N ALA A 483 -9.55 -24.38 -3.22
CA ALA A 483 -10.27 -25.14 -2.21
C ALA A 483 -9.71 -24.81 -0.83
N TYR A 484 -10.60 -24.65 0.15
CA TYR A 484 -10.22 -24.34 1.53
C TYR A 484 -10.61 -25.47 2.45
N LEU A 485 -9.66 -25.90 3.30
CA LEU A 485 -9.88 -26.90 4.32
C LEU A 485 -9.73 -26.24 5.69
N ARG A 486 -10.57 -26.68 6.63
CA ARG A 486 -10.50 -26.26 8.04
C ARG A 486 -10.26 -27.48 8.91
N PHE A 487 -9.36 -27.34 9.87
CA PHE A 487 -9.21 -28.28 10.95
C PHE A 487 -8.97 -27.56 12.27
N THR A 488 -9.32 -28.20 13.39
CA THR A 488 -9.02 -27.65 14.70
C THR A 488 -7.79 -28.37 15.24
N ALA A 489 -6.69 -27.62 15.40
CA ALA A 489 -5.48 -28.11 16.03
C ALA A 489 -5.73 -28.29 17.54
N PRO A 490 -5.71 -29.52 18.09
CA PRO A 490 -6.04 -29.72 19.49
C PRO A 490 -4.97 -29.15 20.42
N THR A 491 -3.73 -29.08 19.95
CA THR A 491 -2.59 -28.55 20.70
C THR A 491 -1.69 -27.74 19.78
N ALA A 492 -0.98 -26.78 20.36
CA ALA A 492 0.08 -26.06 19.66
C ALA A 492 1.27 -27.01 19.41
N ARG A 493 1.53 -27.36 18.15
CA ARG A 493 2.66 -28.20 17.73
C ARG A 493 2.96 -28.05 16.24
N ALA A 494 4.00 -28.69 15.79
CA ALA A 494 4.28 -28.88 14.38
C ALA A 494 3.29 -29.87 13.76
N TYR A 495 2.73 -29.50 12.60
CA TYR A 495 1.89 -30.34 11.75
C TYR A 495 2.56 -30.45 10.38
N THR A 496 2.62 -31.68 9.86
CA THR A 496 3.04 -31.92 8.49
C THR A 496 1.80 -32.01 7.59
N ILE A 497 1.77 -31.17 6.57
CA ILE A 497 0.67 -31.11 5.61
C ILE A 497 1.24 -31.50 4.25
N ALA A 498 0.64 -32.50 3.62
CA ALA A 498 1.05 -32.99 2.32
C ALA A 498 -0.12 -32.96 1.33
N ILE A 499 0.19 -32.64 0.08
CA ILE A 499 -0.76 -32.67 -1.03
C ILE A 499 -0.17 -33.44 -2.20
N SER A 500 -1.03 -34.16 -2.93
CA SER A 500 -0.66 -34.81 -4.18
C SER A 500 -1.78 -34.69 -5.21
N GLY A 501 -1.38 -34.45 -6.46
CA GLY A 501 -2.25 -34.37 -7.62
C GLY A 501 -1.88 -35.38 -8.71
N GLY A 502 -2.60 -35.34 -9.83
CA GLY A 502 -2.33 -36.15 -11.01
C GLY A 502 -1.24 -35.55 -11.91
N ALA A 503 -0.87 -36.28 -12.95
CA ALA A 503 0.07 -35.80 -13.96
C ALA A 503 -0.45 -34.50 -14.62
N GLY A 504 0.44 -33.53 -14.78
CA GLY A 504 0.13 -32.23 -15.39
C GLY A 504 -0.42 -31.18 -14.41
N THR A 505 -0.63 -31.53 -13.13
CA THR A 505 -0.98 -30.56 -12.08
C THR A 505 0.27 -30.04 -11.35
N ASP A 506 0.15 -28.88 -10.72
CA ASP A 506 1.17 -28.25 -9.87
C ASP A 506 0.47 -27.67 -8.62
N PRO A 507 0.11 -28.55 -7.65
CA PRO A 507 -0.65 -28.16 -6.48
C PRO A 507 0.19 -27.31 -5.53
N GLU A 508 -0.39 -26.21 -5.03
CA GLU A 508 0.21 -25.29 -4.08
C GLU A 508 -0.52 -25.35 -2.74
N LEU A 509 0.21 -25.13 -1.66
CA LEU A 509 -0.31 -25.08 -0.29
C LEU A 509 -0.01 -23.75 0.38
N ALA A 510 -1.00 -23.22 1.10
CA ALA A 510 -0.80 -22.14 2.05
C ALA A 510 -1.59 -22.42 3.33
N VAL A 511 -1.03 -22.09 4.49
CA VAL A 511 -1.59 -22.46 5.81
C VAL A 511 -1.68 -21.24 6.71
N TRP A 512 -2.86 -21.01 7.25
CA TRP A 512 -3.16 -19.97 8.23
C TRP A 512 -3.47 -20.59 9.59
N GLY A 513 -2.98 -19.95 10.63
CA GLY A 513 -3.21 -20.35 12.02
C GLY A 513 -4.02 -19.32 12.80
N ASN A 514 -4.73 -19.78 13.82
CA ASN A 514 -5.49 -18.92 14.71
C ASN A 514 -4.61 -17.84 15.35
N GLY A 515 -4.92 -16.58 15.07
CA GLY A 515 -4.17 -15.42 15.56
C GLY A 515 -2.79 -15.19 14.92
N ALA A 516 -2.34 -16.09 14.04
CA ALA A 516 -1.01 -16.05 13.43
C ALA A 516 -1.00 -15.56 11.96
N GLY A 517 -2.17 -15.50 11.31
CA GLY A 517 -2.25 -15.20 9.87
C GLY A 517 -1.62 -16.32 9.03
N LEU A 518 -1.01 -15.97 7.90
CA LEU A 518 -0.26 -16.92 7.06
C LEU A 518 0.98 -17.42 7.81
N VAL A 519 1.04 -18.73 8.06
CA VAL A 519 2.13 -19.39 8.82
C VAL A 519 3.17 -19.99 7.90
N ALA A 520 2.75 -20.65 6.83
CA ALA A 520 3.63 -21.33 5.89
C ALA A 520 2.96 -21.50 4.53
N GLN A 521 3.81 -21.67 3.51
CA GLN A 521 3.37 -22.01 2.15
C GLN A 521 4.41 -22.92 1.48
N ALA A 522 3.95 -23.78 0.57
CA ALA A 522 4.78 -24.61 -0.29
C ALA A 522 4.37 -24.38 -1.75
N ARG A 523 5.36 -24.12 -2.61
CA ARG A 523 5.17 -23.70 -4.01
C ARG A 523 6.30 -24.20 -4.90
N ALA A 524 6.72 -25.46 -4.74
CA ALA A 524 7.70 -26.06 -5.64
C ALA A 524 7.01 -26.61 -6.89
N VAL A 525 7.71 -26.64 -8.01
CA VAL A 525 7.17 -27.22 -9.25
C VAL A 525 7.06 -28.72 -9.11
N GLY A 526 5.86 -29.29 -9.26
CA GLY A 526 5.65 -30.73 -9.19
C GLY A 526 4.21 -31.13 -8.89
N THR A 527 3.94 -32.44 -8.95
CA THR A 527 2.60 -32.97 -8.69
C THR A 527 2.31 -33.21 -7.20
N SER A 528 3.22 -32.81 -6.31
CA SER A 528 3.05 -32.96 -4.87
C SER A 528 3.85 -31.92 -4.11
N GLU A 529 3.31 -31.49 -2.98
CA GLU A 529 3.93 -30.58 -2.05
C GLU A 529 3.85 -31.14 -0.62
N THR A 530 4.81 -30.76 0.21
CA THR A 530 4.80 -31.06 1.65
C THR A 530 5.40 -29.89 2.40
N LEU A 531 4.73 -29.47 3.45
CA LEU A 531 5.24 -28.46 4.37
C LEU A 531 5.04 -28.88 5.83
N THR A 532 5.90 -28.39 6.71
CA THR A 532 5.72 -28.52 8.15
C THR A 532 5.56 -27.11 8.74
N ALA A 533 4.47 -26.90 9.48
CA ALA A 533 4.14 -25.62 10.10
C ALA A 533 3.84 -25.81 11.59
N THR A 534 4.43 -24.98 12.45
CA THR A 534 4.03 -24.91 13.85
C THR A 534 2.76 -24.07 13.95
N LEU A 535 1.65 -24.72 14.29
CA LEU A 535 0.35 -24.06 14.42
C LEU A 535 -0.04 -23.92 15.89
N PRO A 536 -0.65 -22.79 16.27
CA PRO A 536 -1.27 -22.65 17.59
C PRO A 536 -2.47 -23.59 17.74
N ALA A 537 -2.88 -23.86 18.97
CA ALA A 537 -4.15 -24.56 19.23
C ALA A 537 -5.33 -23.72 18.69
N GLY A 538 -6.34 -24.40 18.19
CA GLY A 538 -7.55 -23.80 17.62
C GLY A 538 -7.66 -24.01 16.12
N ASP A 539 -8.51 -23.22 15.48
CA ASP A 539 -8.80 -23.39 14.06
C ASP A 539 -7.60 -23.00 13.18
N ALA A 540 -7.36 -23.80 12.16
CA ALA A 540 -6.40 -23.54 11.10
C ALA A 540 -7.06 -23.75 9.74
N VAL A 541 -6.59 -23.02 8.74
CA VAL A 541 -7.06 -23.09 7.36
C VAL A 541 -5.91 -23.45 6.43
N ILE A 542 -6.19 -24.35 5.50
CA ILE A 542 -5.31 -24.70 4.39
C ILE A 542 -6.00 -24.26 3.11
N ALA A 543 -5.35 -23.47 2.28
CA ALA A 543 -5.76 -23.21 0.91
C ALA A 543 -4.94 -24.06 -0.05
N VAL A 544 -5.63 -24.58 -1.05
CA VAL A 544 -5.08 -25.42 -2.12
C VAL A 544 -5.49 -24.82 -3.46
N ASN A 545 -4.55 -24.69 -4.39
CA ASN A 545 -4.82 -24.36 -5.78
C ASN A 545 -3.91 -25.15 -6.72
N ASP A 546 -4.21 -25.13 -8.00
CA ASP A 546 -3.34 -25.64 -9.07
C ASP A 546 -2.62 -24.46 -9.74
N TYR A 547 -1.31 -24.36 -9.60
CA TYR A 547 -0.53 -23.29 -10.24
C TYR A 547 -0.60 -23.38 -11.77
N ASN A 548 -0.54 -24.59 -12.34
CA ASN A 548 -0.63 -24.75 -13.78
C ASN A 548 -1.98 -24.33 -14.34
N ASN A 549 -3.06 -24.53 -13.60
CA ASN A 549 -4.43 -24.15 -13.98
C ASN A 549 -4.73 -24.47 -15.46
N THR A 550 -4.35 -25.66 -15.92
CA THR A 550 -4.47 -26.08 -17.33
C THR A 550 -5.45 -27.23 -17.53
N THR A 551 -5.87 -27.88 -16.45
CA THR A 551 -6.75 -29.05 -16.46
C THR A 551 -8.08 -28.68 -15.86
N ALA A 552 -9.17 -29.02 -16.53
CA ALA A 552 -10.52 -28.81 -15.99
C ALA A 552 -10.70 -29.62 -14.70
N SER A 553 -11.06 -28.91 -13.62
CA SER A 553 -11.40 -29.46 -12.30
C SER A 553 -10.39 -30.50 -11.75
N PRO A 554 -9.10 -30.15 -11.62
CA PRO A 554 -8.12 -31.05 -11.00
C PRO A 554 -8.48 -31.35 -9.56
N CYS A 555 -8.18 -32.57 -9.11
CA CYS A 555 -8.43 -32.98 -7.74
C CYS A 555 -7.14 -33.43 -7.07
N PHE A 556 -7.03 -33.12 -5.78
CA PHE A 556 -5.86 -33.36 -4.93
C PHE A 556 -6.23 -34.17 -3.70
N ASN A 557 -5.29 -34.96 -3.21
CA ASN A 557 -5.38 -35.61 -1.92
C ASN A 557 -4.55 -34.82 -0.90
N VAL A 558 -5.20 -34.34 0.16
CA VAL A 558 -4.57 -33.56 1.24
C VAL A 558 -4.57 -34.39 2.51
N SER A 559 -3.44 -34.48 3.19
CA SER A 559 -3.30 -35.13 4.48
C SER A 559 -2.63 -34.21 5.50
N ILE A 560 -2.97 -34.38 6.78
CA ILE A 560 -2.41 -33.65 7.92
C ILE A 560 -1.95 -34.65 8.97
N GLN A 561 -0.72 -34.50 9.47
CA GLN A 561 -0.14 -35.37 10.51
C GLN A 561 0.44 -34.57 11.67
#